data_05f0728c052fa4865949207ddd4625c7
#
_entry.id   05f0728c052fa4865949207ddd4625c7
#
_cell.length_a   1.000
_cell.length_b   1.000
_cell.length_c   1.000
_cell.angle_alpha   90.00
_cell.angle_beta   90.00
_cell.angle_gamma   90.00
#
_symmetry.space_group_name_H-M   'P 1'
#
loop_
_entity.id
_entity.type
_entity.pdbx_description
1 polymer ?
#
loop_
_entity_poly.entity_id
_entity_poly.type
_entity_poly.pdbx_seq_one_letter_code
_entity_poly.pdbx_strand_id
1 'polypeptide(L)'
;MNIEILAPYCTTPKQQKLIEKLRKKLSLKSSKDLQTVYELVGCLFVSKQYEGLLAFLPEVLAVPFAENFDLWYPIENSFCLIAAIPTISPEERKACFSHFKTVSDFKSTKGAQEAFDYYFHQYLSLYFVNENLNDLEEIDEYPASYQLWIHIAIIASASAVKLINEEVDYKTLDFPNWISKPTYNSREELQNYMDTLIAEQLTALQDKKFVKYY
;
A
#
# COMPACT_ATOMS: atom_id res chain seq x y z
N MET A 1 0.42 -21.54 0.87
CA MET A 1 1.48 -20.58 0.48
C MET A 1 2.74 -21.35 0.15
N ASN A 2 3.13 -21.32 -1.11
CA ASN A 2 4.32 -22.02 -1.62
C ASN A 2 5.54 -21.08 -1.63
N ILE A 3 6.33 -21.09 -0.58
CA ILE A 3 7.52 -20.25 -0.44
C ILE A 3 8.69 -20.68 -1.35
N GLU A 4 8.66 -21.90 -1.93
CA GLU A 4 9.72 -22.38 -2.81
C GLU A 4 9.89 -21.53 -4.07
N ILE A 5 8.84 -20.81 -4.47
CA ILE A 5 8.90 -19.83 -5.56
C ILE A 5 9.98 -18.77 -5.30
N LEU A 6 10.21 -18.40 -4.04
CA LEU A 6 11.20 -17.39 -3.66
C LEU A 6 12.63 -17.95 -3.51
N ALA A 7 12.79 -19.26 -3.41
CA ALA A 7 14.08 -19.87 -3.13
C ALA A 7 15.19 -19.53 -4.14
N PRO A 8 14.94 -19.50 -5.47
CA PRO A 8 15.95 -19.13 -6.46
C PRO A 8 16.45 -17.69 -6.33
N TYR A 9 15.65 -16.83 -5.73
CA TYR A 9 15.92 -15.39 -5.59
C TYR A 9 16.58 -15.02 -4.26
N CYS A 10 16.72 -15.98 -3.33
CA CYS A 10 17.38 -15.80 -2.04
C CYS A 10 18.91 -15.86 -2.19
N THR A 11 19.51 -14.74 -2.56
CA THR A 11 20.95 -14.66 -2.86
C THR A 11 21.82 -14.24 -1.68
N THR A 12 21.23 -13.61 -0.65
CA THR A 12 21.96 -13.13 0.53
C THR A 12 21.84 -14.12 1.70
N PRO A 13 22.83 -14.17 2.61
CA PRO A 13 22.76 -15.04 3.80
C PRO A 13 21.50 -14.79 4.65
N LYS A 14 21.04 -13.55 4.76
CA LYS A 14 19.81 -13.21 5.50
C LYS A 14 18.58 -13.83 4.83
N GLN A 15 18.44 -13.68 3.50
CA GLN A 15 17.33 -14.25 2.73
C GLN A 15 17.32 -15.77 2.81
N GLN A 16 18.51 -16.41 2.66
CA GLN A 16 18.68 -17.87 2.78
C GLN A 16 18.27 -18.36 4.18
N LYS A 17 18.66 -17.66 5.23
CA LYS A 17 18.26 -17.99 6.61
C LYS A 17 16.74 -17.90 6.81
N LEU A 18 16.09 -16.87 6.24
CA LEU A 18 14.65 -16.68 6.35
C LEU A 18 13.89 -17.78 5.61
N ILE A 19 14.26 -18.10 4.36
CA ILE A 19 13.59 -19.15 3.59
C ILE A 19 13.78 -20.53 4.24
N GLU A 20 14.95 -20.85 4.74
CA GLU A 20 15.20 -22.10 5.46
C GLU A 20 14.38 -22.23 6.75
N LYS A 21 14.16 -21.12 7.44
CA LYS A 21 13.27 -21.09 8.61
C LYS A 21 11.83 -21.39 8.22
N LEU A 22 11.34 -20.80 7.12
CA LEU A 22 9.99 -21.03 6.62
C LEU A 22 9.80 -22.45 6.07
N ARG A 23 10.80 -23.02 5.41
CA ARG A 23 10.80 -24.43 4.95
C ARG A 23 10.58 -25.42 6.07
N LYS A 24 11.19 -25.17 7.23
CA LYS A 24 11.07 -26.06 8.39
C LYS A 24 9.68 -26.03 9.00
N LYS A 25 9.09 -24.86 9.04
CA LYS A 25 7.76 -24.66 9.63
C LYS A 25 7.17 -23.36 9.12
N LEU A 26 6.15 -23.46 8.28
CA LEU A 26 5.30 -22.35 7.89
C LEU A 26 3.86 -22.68 8.27
N SER A 27 3.26 -21.83 9.10
CA SER A 27 1.84 -21.93 9.45
C SER A 27 1.14 -20.60 9.23
N LEU A 28 0.08 -20.60 8.41
CA LEU A 28 -0.78 -19.42 8.19
C LEU A 28 -1.57 -19.02 9.45
N LYS A 29 -1.52 -19.83 10.51
CA LYS A 29 -2.12 -19.54 11.83
C LYS A 29 -1.09 -18.98 12.83
N SER A 30 0.14 -18.73 12.40
CA SER A 30 1.23 -18.20 13.23
C SER A 30 1.62 -16.80 12.74
N SER A 31 1.31 -15.78 13.53
CA SER A 31 1.74 -14.41 13.24
C SER A 31 3.24 -14.27 13.08
N LYS A 32 4.01 -15.04 13.87
CA LYS A 32 5.48 -15.07 13.77
C LYS A 32 5.97 -15.63 12.43
N ASP A 33 5.29 -16.65 11.89
CA ASP A 33 5.68 -17.23 10.61
C ASP A 33 5.30 -16.27 9.46
N LEU A 34 4.11 -15.67 9.54
CA LEU A 34 3.67 -14.66 8.56
C LEU A 34 4.55 -13.41 8.61
N GLN A 35 4.96 -12.96 9.80
CA GLN A 35 5.94 -11.87 9.94
C GLN A 35 7.30 -12.25 9.31
N THR A 36 7.70 -13.53 9.37
CA THR A 36 8.91 -13.99 8.69
C THR A 36 8.77 -13.99 7.18
N VAL A 37 7.57 -14.29 6.64
CA VAL A 37 7.26 -14.14 5.21
C VAL A 37 7.40 -12.68 4.80
N TYR A 38 6.77 -11.76 5.52
CA TYR A 38 6.88 -10.32 5.24
C TYR A 38 8.34 -9.82 5.29
N GLU A 39 9.12 -10.26 6.27
CA GLU A 39 10.54 -9.91 6.35
C GLU A 39 11.33 -10.41 5.13
N LEU A 40 11.04 -11.63 4.65
CA LEU A 40 11.66 -12.17 3.44
C LEU A 40 11.26 -11.37 2.20
N VAL A 41 9.97 -11.07 2.03
CA VAL A 41 9.46 -10.22 0.95
C VAL A 41 10.15 -8.85 0.96
N GLY A 42 10.26 -8.22 2.13
CA GLY A 42 10.97 -6.94 2.28
C GLY A 42 12.44 -7.02 1.88
N CYS A 43 13.15 -8.07 2.30
CA CYS A 43 14.55 -8.27 1.91
C CYS A 43 14.72 -8.48 0.39
N LEU A 44 13.80 -9.20 -0.24
CA LEU A 44 13.81 -9.41 -1.69
C LEU A 44 13.43 -8.13 -2.45
N PHE A 45 12.50 -7.35 -1.92
CA PHE A 45 12.11 -6.06 -2.50
C PHE A 45 13.29 -5.08 -2.51
N VAL A 46 13.98 -4.90 -1.39
CA VAL A 46 15.16 -4.02 -1.27
C VAL A 46 16.31 -4.47 -2.19
N SER A 47 16.48 -5.79 -2.36
CA SER A 47 17.48 -6.34 -3.28
C SER A 47 17.00 -6.43 -4.75
N LYS A 48 15.84 -5.83 -5.06
CA LYS A 48 15.25 -5.75 -6.41
C LYS A 48 14.99 -7.12 -7.08
N GLN A 49 14.72 -8.15 -6.28
CA GLN A 49 14.36 -9.47 -6.78
C GLN A 49 12.87 -9.52 -7.21
N TYR A 50 12.50 -8.58 -8.08
CA TYR A 50 11.11 -8.29 -8.43
C TYR A 50 10.43 -9.46 -9.16
N GLU A 51 11.14 -10.16 -10.03
CA GLU A 51 10.60 -11.32 -10.74
C GLU A 51 10.09 -12.40 -9.78
N GLY A 52 10.89 -12.73 -8.77
CA GLY A 52 10.49 -13.69 -7.74
C GLY A 52 9.28 -13.21 -6.92
N LEU A 53 9.24 -11.92 -6.61
CA LEU A 53 8.13 -11.34 -5.85
C LEU A 53 6.83 -11.31 -6.66
N LEU A 54 6.89 -10.97 -7.95
CA LEU A 54 5.71 -11.00 -8.84
C LEU A 54 5.21 -12.45 -9.01
N ALA A 55 6.12 -13.42 -9.19
CA ALA A 55 5.75 -14.83 -9.24
C ALA A 55 5.12 -15.33 -7.92
N PHE A 56 5.47 -14.73 -6.78
CA PHE A 56 4.95 -15.08 -5.47
C PHE A 56 3.62 -14.39 -5.13
N LEU A 57 3.26 -13.32 -5.82
CA LEU A 57 2.04 -12.54 -5.56
C LEU A 57 0.76 -13.41 -5.48
N PRO A 58 0.51 -14.37 -6.39
CA PRO A 58 -0.68 -15.22 -6.30
C PRO A 58 -0.77 -16.01 -4.98
N GLU A 59 0.37 -16.44 -4.43
CA GLU A 59 0.41 -17.16 -3.16
C GLU A 59 0.04 -16.28 -1.97
N VAL A 60 0.42 -15.00 -2.01
CA VAL A 60 0.06 -14.01 -0.99
C VAL A 60 -1.42 -13.67 -1.09
N LEU A 61 -1.92 -13.41 -2.31
CA LEU A 61 -3.31 -13.08 -2.56
C LEU A 61 -4.28 -14.25 -2.29
N ALA A 62 -3.79 -15.49 -2.33
CA ALA A 62 -4.59 -16.68 -1.98
C ALA A 62 -4.82 -16.83 -0.47
N VAL A 63 -4.13 -16.07 0.39
CA VAL A 63 -4.35 -16.13 1.83
C VAL A 63 -5.67 -15.43 2.16
N PRO A 64 -6.63 -16.15 2.79
CA PRO A 64 -7.92 -15.55 3.11
C PRO A 64 -7.76 -14.44 4.16
N PHE A 65 -8.60 -13.43 4.06
CA PHE A 65 -8.66 -12.37 5.07
C PHE A 65 -8.90 -12.96 6.46
N ALA A 66 -8.15 -12.47 7.44
CA ALA A 66 -8.29 -12.84 8.83
C ALA A 66 -8.68 -11.61 9.66
N GLU A 67 -9.78 -11.71 10.43
CA GLU A 67 -10.22 -10.64 11.33
C GLU A 67 -9.20 -10.39 12.47
N ASN A 68 -8.37 -11.37 12.77
CA ASN A 68 -7.20 -11.18 13.63
C ASN A 68 -6.10 -10.47 12.84
N PHE A 69 -5.95 -9.18 13.02
CA PHE A 69 -5.00 -8.34 12.32
C PHE A 69 -3.52 -8.69 12.58
N ASP A 70 -3.19 -9.37 13.67
CA ASP A 70 -1.83 -9.89 13.86
C ASP A 70 -1.46 -10.97 12.83
N LEU A 71 -2.46 -11.66 12.27
CA LEU A 71 -2.29 -12.59 11.16
C LEU A 71 -2.41 -11.90 9.80
N TRP A 72 -3.25 -10.85 9.71
CA TRP A 72 -3.52 -10.20 8.44
C TRP A 72 -2.45 -9.20 8.03
N TYR A 73 -1.99 -8.31 8.90
CA TYR A 73 -1.03 -7.25 8.55
C TYR A 73 0.26 -7.74 7.87
N PRO A 74 0.90 -8.85 8.26
CA PRO A 74 2.08 -9.32 7.53
C PRO A 74 1.77 -9.72 6.09
N ILE A 75 0.58 -10.25 5.82
CA ILE A 75 0.11 -10.60 4.47
C ILE A 75 -0.18 -9.33 3.67
N GLU A 76 -0.94 -8.41 4.25
CA GLU A 76 -1.27 -7.12 3.66
C GLU A 76 -0.01 -6.34 3.28
N ASN A 77 0.92 -6.18 4.21
CA ASN A 77 2.19 -5.50 3.96
C ASN A 77 3.03 -6.21 2.89
N SER A 78 2.95 -7.54 2.79
CA SER A 78 3.65 -8.29 1.73
C SER A 78 3.10 -7.95 0.35
N PHE A 79 1.79 -7.99 0.15
CA PHE A 79 1.24 -7.65 -1.16
C PHE A 79 1.28 -6.14 -1.45
N CYS A 80 1.30 -5.26 -0.45
CA CYS A 80 1.57 -3.84 -0.63
C CYS A 80 2.97 -3.60 -1.22
N LEU A 81 4.00 -4.26 -0.67
CA LEU A 81 5.36 -4.16 -1.23
C LEU A 81 5.42 -4.70 -2.65
N ILE A 82 4.77 -5.84 -2.93
CA ILE A 82 4.76 -6.41 -4.28
C ILE A 82 4.00 -5.50 -5.25
N ALA A 83 2.87 -4.92 -4.83
CA ALA A 83 2.11 -3.96 -5.63
C ALA A 83 2.87 -2.66 -5.90
N ALA A 84 3.90 -2.36 -5.11
CA ALA A 84 4.80 -1.23 -5.29
C ALA A 84 5.92 -1.50 -6.31
N ILE A 85 6.04 -2.71 -6.87
CA ILE A 85 7.05 -3.02 -7.88
C ILE A 85 6.75 -2.24 -9.17
N PRO A 86 7.75 -1.51 -9.74
CA PRO A 86 7.50 -0.67 -10.91
C PRO A 86 7.00 -1.41 -12.14
N THR A 87 7.35 -2.70 -12.27
CA THR A 87 7.00 -3.56 -13.41
C THR A 87 5.72 -4.38 -13.20
N ILE A 88 5.00 -4.18 -12.09
CA ILE A 88 3.72 -4.87 -11.85
C ILE A 88 2.69 -4.48 -12.90
N SER A 89 1.93 -5.46 -13.39
CA SER A 89 0.85 -5.16 -14.33
C SER A 89 -0.33 -4.44 -13.64
N PRO A 90 -1.12 -3.64 -14.40
CA PRO A 90 -2.33 -3.02 -13.86
C PRO A 90 -3.32 -4.04 -13.27
N GLU A 91 -3.43 -5.24 -13.88
CA GLU A 91 -4.31 -6.31 -13.44
C GLU A 91 -3.87 -6.89 -12.08
N GLU A 92 -2.57 -7.14 -11.91
CA GLU A 92 -2.00 -7.61 -10.65
C GLU A 92 -2.17 -6.57 -9.54
N ARG A 93 -1.92 -5.30 -9.85
CA ARG A 93 -2.14 -4.20 -8.91
C ARG A 93 -3.61 -4.10 -8.50
N LYS A 94 -4.53 -4.20 -9.46
CA LYS A 94 -5.97 -4.22 -9.20
C LYS A 94 -6.37 -5.41 -8.31
N ALA A 95 -5.76 -6.58 -8.51
CA ALA A 95 -5.98 -7.74 -7.65
C ALA A 95 -5.57 -7.46 -6.19
N CYS A 96 -4.48 -6.73 -5.95
CA CYS A 96 -4.10 -6.28 -4.61
C CYS A 96 -5.19 -5.38 -4.00
N PHE A 97 -5.73 -4.44 -4.75
CA PHE A 97 -6.79 -3.55 -4.27
C PHE A 97 -8.08 -4.28 -3.89
N SER A 98 -8.41 -5.38 -4.53
CA SER A 98 -9.61 -6.15 -4.17
C SER A 98 -9.56 -6.70 -2.74
N HIS A 99 -8.37 -6.96 -2.21
CA HIS A 99 -8.20 -7.35 -0.82
C HIS A 99 -8.44 -6.20 0.16
N PHE A 100 -8.06 -4.99 -0.21
CA PHE A 100 -8.37 -3.81 0.60
C PHE A 100 -9.87 -3.59 0.71
N LYS A 101 -10.62 -3.81 -0.37
CA LYS A 101 -12.07 -3.75 -0.34
C LYS A 101 -12.67 -4.72 0.68
N THR A 102 -12.19 -5.96 0.73
CA THR A 102 -12.65 -6.95 1.70
C THR A 102 -12.47 -6.46 3.15
N VAL A 103 -11.32 -5.88 3.47
CA VAL A 103 -11.04 -5.33 4.80
C VAL A 103 -11.87 -4.08 5.06
N SER A 104 -12.04 -3.22 4.06
CA SER A 104 -12.86 -2.03 4.17
C SER A 104 -14.33 -2.40 4.41
N ASP A 105 -14.86 -3.38 3.69
CA ASP A 105 -16.21 -3.88 3.92
C ASP A 105 -16.39 -4.41 5.35
N PHE A 106 -15.41 -5.11 5.89
CA PHE A 106 -15.40 -5.52 7.29
C PHE A 106 -15.36 -4.32 8.24
N LYS A 107 -14.49 -3.34 8.00
CA LYS A 107 -14.38 -2.14 8.84
C LYS A 107 -15.59 -1.23 8.73
N SER A 108 -16.30 -1.22 7.61
CA SER A 108 -17.53 -0.44 7.42
C SER A 108 -18.64 -0.87 8.37
N THR A 109 -18.59 -2.08 8.90
CA THR A 109 -19.50 -2.53 9.98
C THR A 109 -19.31 -1.75 11.27
N LYS A 110 -18.16 -1.07 11.44
CA LYS A 110 -17.79 -0.25 12.58
C LYS A 110 -17.95 1.25 12.31
N GLY A 111 -17.95 1.64 11.05
CA GLY A 111 -18.16 3.01 10.62
C GLY A 111 -17.52 3.33 9.28
N ALA A 112 -18.14 4.22 8.50
CA ALA A 112 -17.62 4.65 7.20
C ALA A 112 -16.23 5.30 7.31
N GLN A 113 -15.96 6.04 8.40
CA GLN A 113 -14.65 6.66 8.63
C GLN A 113 -13.54 5.62 8.82
N GLU A 114 -13.77 4.52 9.55
CA GLU A 114 -12.77 3.45 9.68
C GLU A 114 -12.45 2.77 8.35
N ALA A 115 -13.46 2.58 7.50
CA ALA A 115 -13.27 2.05 6.16
C ALA A 115 -12.45 3.01 5.30
N PHE A 116 -12.76 4.30 5.37
CA PHE A 116 -12.03 5.35 4.64
C PHE A 116 -10.57 5.45 5.11
N ASP A 117 -10.33 5.49 6.42
CA ASP A 117 -8.99 5.55 6.99
C ASP A 117 -8.15 4.33 6.58
N TYR A 118 -8.77 3.16 6.50
CA TYR A 118 -8.10 1.97 6.00
C TYR A 118 -7.67 2.13 4.53
N TYR A 119 -8.58 2.55 3.63
CA TYR A 119 -8.24 2.80 2.22
C TYR A 119 -7.15 3.86 2.09
N PHE A 120 -7.24 4.91 2.87
CA PHE A 120 -6.25 5.97 2.91
C PHE A 120 -4.85 5.43 3.20
N HIS A 121 -4.68 4.67 4.28
CA HIS A 121 -3.38 4.13 4.66
C HIS A 121 -2.83 3.15 3.62
N GLN A 122 -3.68 2.31 3.04
CA GLN A 122 -3.25 1.34 2.05
C GLN A 122 -2.90 1.99 0.71
N TYR A 123 -3.71 2.95 0.29
CA TYR A 123 -3.45 3.68 -0.93
C TYR A 123 -2.18 4.52 -0.81
N LEU A 124 -1.93 5.11 0.35
CA LEU A 124 -0.70 5.82 0.66
C LEU A 124 0.53 4.96 0.35
N SER A 125 0.56 3.74 0.88
CA SER A 125 1.68 2.83 0.68
C SER A 125 1.89 2.49 -0.79
N LEU A 126 0.81 2.18 -1.52
CA LEU A 126 0.90 1.78 -2.92
C LEU A 126 1.20 2.94 -3.85
N TYR A 127 0.47 4.04 -3.69
CA TYR A 127 0.61 5.20 -4.56
C TYR A 127 1.96 5.86 -4.39
N PHE A 128 2.35 6.10 -3.16
CA PHE A 128 3.58 6.81 -2.84
C PHE A 128 4.82 6.04 -3.32
N VAL A 129 4.88 4.74 -3.07
CA VAL A 129 6.02 3.91 -3.48
C VAL A 129 6.09 3.76 -5.00
N ASN A 130 4.95 3.61 -5.69
CA ASN A 130 4.96 3.39 -7.13
C ASN A 130 5.23 4.64 -7.97
N GLU A 131 4.64 5.77 -7.59
CA GLU A 131 4.58 6.92 -8.49
C GLU A 131 5.55 8.04 -8.10
N ASN A 132 5.98 8.08 -6.84
CA ASN A 132 6.73 9.20 -6.32
C ASN A 132 8.09 8.87 -5.72
N LEU A 133 8.32 7.64 -5.25
CA LEU A 133 9.60 7.30 -4.63
C LEU A 133 10.76 7.29 -5.62
N ASN A 134 10.51 6.99 -6.88
CA ASN A 134 11.55 7.06 -7.91
C ASN A 134 12.05 8.49 -8.15
N ASP A 135 11.20 9.49 -7.87
CA ASP A 135 11.53 10.91 -8.03
C ASP A 135 12.01 11.56 -6.73
N LEU A 136 11.88 10.87 -5.60
CA LEU A 136 12.30 11.33 -4.30
C LEU A 136 13.48 10.48 -3.79
N GLU A 137 14.64 10.64 -4.44
CA GLU A 137 15.87 9.90 -4.11
C GLU A 137 16.29 10.00 -2.63
N GLU A 138 15.73 10.95 -1.90
CA GLU A 138 16.11 11.29 -0.53
C GLU A 138 14.95 11.16 0.47
N ILE A 139 13.95 10.30 0.21
CA ILE A 139 12.78 10.22 1.10
C ILE A 139 13.16 9.77 2.52
N ASP A 140 14.20 8.95 2.65
CA ASP A 140 14.73 8.51 3.93
C ASP A 140 15.34 9.66 4.73
N GLU A 141 15.71 10.76 4.06
CA GLU A 141 16.19 11.98 4.72
C GLU A 141 15.07 12.87 5.26
N TYR A 142 13.82 12.65 4.82
CA TYR A 142 12.67 13.48 5.18
C TYR A 142 11.58 12.81 6.05
N PRO A 143 11.77 11.64 6.66
CA PRO A 143 10.70 10.94 7.38
C PRO A 143 10.10 11.75 8.54
N ALA A 144 10.81 12.77 9.01
CA ALA A 144 10.36 13.68 10.07
C ALA A 144 9.81 15.02 9.56
N SER A 145 9.76 15.25 8.24
CA SER A 145 9.24 16.49 7.70
C SER A 145 7.72 16.51 7.73
N TYR A 146 7.16 17.35 8.60
CA TYR A 146 5.70 17.52 8.70
C TYR A 146 5.06 17.95 7.36
N GLN A 147 5.73 18.81 6.60
CA GLN A 147 5.24 19.27 5.30
C GLN A 147 5.19 18.14 4.28
N LEU A 148 6.23 17.31 4.21
CA LEU A 148 6.24 16.13 3.35
C LEU A 148 5.05 15.22 3.68
N TRP A 149 4.85 14.90 4.96
CA TRP A 149 3.73 14.08 5.40
C TRP A 149 2.37 14.66 5.05
N ILE A 150 2.19 15.99 5.13
CA ILE A 150 0.95 16.63 4.71
C ILE A 150 0.69 16.41 3.22
N HIS A 151 1.68 16.65 2.36
CA HIS A 151 1.52 16.43 0.91
C HIS A 151 1.19 14.98 0.59
N ILE A 152 1.92 14.05 1.18
CA ILE A 152 1.66 12.61 1.04
C ILE A 152 0.25 12.26 1.51
N ALA A 153 -0.16 12.76 2.66
CA ALA A 153 -1.48 12.52 3.22
C ALA A 153 -2.59 13.04 2.31
N ILE A 154 -2.42 14.20 1.71
CA ILE A 154 -3.39 14.79 0.78
C ILE A 154 -3.48 13.93 -0.49
N ILE A 155 -2.34 13.57 -1.10
CA ILE A 155 -2.29 12.72 -2.30
C ILE A 155 -3.00 11.39 -2.05
N ALA A 156 -2.66 10.73 -0.96
CA ALA A 156 -3.22 9.44 -0.63
C ALA A 156 -4.73 9.53 -0.32
N SER A 157 -5.17 10.57 0.39
CA SER A 157 -6.58 10.79 0.68
C SER A 157 -7.38 11.08 -0.58
N ALA A 158 -6.86 11.93 -1.47
CA ALA A 158 -7.51 12.23 -2.75
C ALA A 158 -7.62 10.97 -3.61
N SER A 159 -6.55 10.16 -3.64
CA SER A 159 -6.53 8.89 -4.37
C SER A 159 -7.49 7.86 -3.78
N ALA A 160 -7.58 7.78 -2.44
CA ALA A 160 -8.55 6.93 -1.77
C ALA A 160 -9.99 7.36 -2.05
N VAL A 161 -10.28 8.67 -2.05
CA VAL A 161 -11.60 9.21 -2.43
C VAL A 161 -11.96 8.80 -3.84
N LYS A 162 -11.04 8.88 -4.80
CA LYS A 162 -11.27 8.43 -6.17
C LYS A 162 -11.65 6.95 -6.22
N LEU A 163 -10.86 6.11 -5.54
CA LEU A 163 -11.08 4.67 -5.52
C LEU A 163 -12.43 4.31 -4.90
N ILE A 164 -12.76 4.90 -3.74
CA ILE A 164 -14.03 4.66 -3.06
C ILE A 164 -15.20 5.22 -3.87
N ASN A 165 -15.00 6.36 -4.56
CA ASN A 165 -16.02 6.97 -5.41
C ASN A 165 -16.46 6.06 -6.56
N GLU A 166 -15.62 5.13 -7.01
CA GLU A 166 -15.99 4.12 -8.03
C GLU A 166 -16.96 3.07 -7.48
N GLU A 167 -16.94 2.83 -6.17
CA GLU A 167 -17.59 1.70 -5.51
C GLU A 167 -18.85 2.09 -4.71
N VAL A 168 -18.92 3.33 -4.20
CA VAL A 168 -19.98 3.79 -3.30
C VAL A 168 -20.72 5.02 -3.84
N ASP A 169 -21.79 5.43 -3.16
CA ASP A 169 -22.44 6.71 -3.47
C ASP A 169 -21.53 7.86 -3.06
N TYR A 170 -21.01 8.57 -4.05
CA TYR A 170 -20.08 9.69 -3.87
C TYR A 170 -20.64 10.82 -2.99
N LYS A 171 -21.96 10.94 -2.85
CA LYS A 171 -22.62 11.95 -2.00
C LYS A 171 -22.44 11.65 -0.51
N THR A 172 -22.15 10.42 -0.17
CA THR A 172 -21.98 9.96 1.22
C THR A 172 -20.53 9.86 1.65
N LEU A 173 -19.58 10.25 0.78
CA LEU A 173 -18.15 10.19 1.12
C LEU A 173 -17.79 11.16 2.24
N ASP A 174 -17.09 10.63 3.24
CA ASP A 174 -16.41 11.41 4.25
C ASP A 174 -15.04 11.85 3.77
N PHE A 175 -14.59 13.02 4.22
CA PHE A 175 -13.31 13.61 3.84
C PHE A 175 -12.42 13.75 5.06
N PRO A 176 -11.11 13.42 4.95
CA PRO A 176 -10.15 13.73 6.00
C PRO A 176 -10.09 15.23 6.29
N ASN A 177 -9.76 15.61 7.51
CA ASN A 177 -9.71 17.00 7.96
C ASN A 177 -8.76 17.90 7.16
N TRP A 178 -7.76 17.32 6.48
CA TRP A 178 -6.80 18.05 5.64
C TRP A 178 -7.24 18.23 4.19
N ILE A 179 -8.39 17.66 3.81
CA ILE A 179 -9.03 17.92 2.51
C ILE A 179 -10.33 18.68 2.78
N SER A 180 -10.43 19.89 2.25
CA SER A 180 -11.70 20.61 2.26
C SER A 180 -12.70 19.87 1.38
N LYS A 181 -13.87 19.57 1.94
CA LYS A 181 -14.94 18.92 1.17
C LYS A 181 -15.36 19.83 0.02
N PRO A 182 -15.13 19.43 -1.25
CA PRO A 182 -15.51 20.24 -2.39
C PRO A 182 -17.02 20.23 -2.59
N THR A 183 -17.54 21.25 -3.27
CA THR A 183 -18.88 21.20 -3.84
C THR A 183 -18.80 20.51 -5.18
N TYR A 184 -19.55 19.44 -5.37
CA TYR A 184 -19.60 18.68 -6.61
C TYR A 184 -21.01 18.15 -6.86
N ASN A 185 -21.40 18.06 -8.15
CA ASN A 185 -22.73 17.65 -8.57
C ASN A 185 -22.72 16.29 -9.25
N SER A 186 -21.57 15.78 -9.61
CA SER A 186 -21.40 14.48 -10.25
C SER A 186 -20.16 13.76 -9.74
N ARG A 187 -20.13 12.44 -9.95
CA ARG A 187 -18.98 11.62 -9.67
C ARG A 187 -17.74 12.07 -10.45
N GLU A 188 -17.95 12.48 -11.71
CA GLU A 188 -16.88 12.96 -12.59
C GLU A 188 -16.27 14.27 -12.08
N GLU A 189 -17.10 15.22 -11.64
CA GLU A 189 -16.61 16.47 -11.03
C GLU A 189 -15.73 16.19 -9.79
N LEU A 190 -16.15 15.25 -8.95
CA LEU A 190 -15.36 14.84 -7.79
C LEU A 190 -14.02 14.22 -8.21
N GLN A 191 -14.02 13.31 -9.20
CA GLN A 191 -12.80 12.70 -9.74
C GLN A 191 -11.83 13.77 -10.24
N ASN A 192 -12.31 14.70 -11.06
CA ASN A 192 -11.51 15.79 -11.63
C ASN A 192 -10.93 16.72 -10.55
N TYR A 193 -11.70 16.98 -9.49
CA TYR A 193 -11.21 17.76 -8.35
C TYR A 193 -10.07 17.03 -7.63
N MET A 194 -10.22 15.72 -7.38
CA MET A 194 -9.19 14.92 -6.75
C MET A 194 -7.93 14.80 -7.62
N ASP A 195 -8.07 14.68 -8.94
CA ASP A 195 -6.94 14.68 -9.88
C ASP A 195 -6.17 16.00 -9.85
N THR A 196 -6.88 17.12 -9.81
CA THR A 196 -6.26 18.44 -9.68
C THR A 196 -5.50 18.56 -8.37
N LEU A 197 -6.10 18.15 -7.27
CA LEU A 197 -5.48 18.18 -5.94
C LEU A 197 -4.21 17.31 -5.89
N ILE A 198 -4.25 16.11 -6.45
CA ILE A 198 -3.08 15.23 -6.54
C ILE A 198 -1.96 15.90 -7.35
N ALA A 199 -2.27 16.44 -8.53
CA ALA A 199 -1.30 17.08 -9.38
C ALA A 199 -0.62 18.30 -8.72
N GLU A 200 -1.39 19.10 -7.98
CA GLU A 200 -0.87 20.23 -7.20
C GLU A 200 0.11 19.77 -6.11
N GLN A 201 -0.22 18.71 -5.39
CA GLN A 201 0.63 18.18 -4.33
C GLN A 201 1.91 17.54 -4.90
N LEU A 202 1.81 16.80 -6.02
CA LEU A 202 2.97 16.23 -6.70
C LEU A 202 3.92 17.32 -7.20
N THR A 203 3.38 18.39 -7.76
CA THR A 203 4.19 19.56 -8.17
C THR A 203 4.93 20.17 -6.97
N ALA A 204 4.26 20.31 -5.84
CA ALA A 204 4.88 20.83 -4.62
C ALA A 204 6.00 19.89 -4.10
N LEU A 205 5.83 18.57 -4.21
CA LEU A 205 6.86 17.59 -3.86
C LEU A 205 8.09 17.70 -4.77
N GLN A 206 7.89 17.84 -6.09
CA GLN A 206 8.96 17.96 -7.07
C GLN A 206 9.77 19.26 -6.91
N ASP A 207 9.13 20.33 -6.47
CA ASP A 207 9.78 21.64 -6.26
C ASP A 207 10.83 21.63 -5.12
N LYS A 208 11.00 20.53 -4.40
CA LYS A 208 11.99 20.32 -3.30
C LYS A 208 12.06 21.49 -2.29
N LYS A 209 10.93 22.14 -2.06
CA LYS A 209 10.84 23.29 -1.13
C LYS A 209 10.68 22.89 0.34
N PHE A 210 10.96 21.63 0.66
CA PHE A 210 10.82 21.13 2.03
C PHE A 210 12.00 21.60 2.88
N VAL A 211 11.69 22.32 3.95
CA VAL A 211 12.68 22.68 4.95
C VAL A 211 12.98 21.42 5.78
N LYS A 212 14.24 21.00 5.82
CA LYS A 212 14.68 19.97 6.78
C LYS A 212 14.51 20.55 8.18
N TYR A 213 13.62 19.97 8.98
CA TYR A 213 13.58 20.21 10.42
C TYR A 213 14.47 19.15 11.07
N TYR A 214 15.58 19.59 11.60
CA TYR A 214 16.46 18.80 12.47
C TYR A 214 16.05 19.02 13.93
#